data_9eade632db9d723fc9b0fb5bb8264137
#
_entry.id   9eade632db9d723fc9b0fb5bb8264137
#
_cell.length_a   1.000
_cell.length_b   1.000
_cell.length_c   1.000
_cell.angle_alpha   90.00
_cell.angle_beta   90.00
_cell.angle_gamma   90.00
#
_symmetry.space_group_name_H-M   'P 1'
#
loop_
_entity.id
_entity.type
_entity.pdbx_description
1 polymer ?
#
loop_
_entity_poly.entity_id
_entity_poly.type
_entity_poly.pdbx_seq_one_letter_code
_entity_poly.pdbx_strand_id
1 'polypeptide(L)'
;LPILPEDFTVEKIGIGAGKRQYECPGILRAMLIRESGEEASGNDACTEIDTIIKLESNIDDCTGETLGYVMELLYEAGAREANYMPVFMKKNRPAWLLTVLCKKEQVSAMEQIIFRETTTIGIRRQEMERTILKREKRTVTTPLGNVEVKVCTFDGQEYYYPEYESVKKLCEKTGISYKEVYHM
;
A
#
# COMPACT_ATOMS: atom_id res chain seq x y z
N LEU A 1 0.51 -37.81 9.50
CA LEU A 1 -0.81 -37.24 9.77
C LEU A 1 -0.89 -35.90 9.07
N PRO A 2 -1.98 -35.58 8.35
CA PRO A 2 -2.14 -34.24 7.81
C PRO A 2 -2.17 -33.22 8.94
N ILE A 3 -1.44 -32.11 8.74
CA ILE A 3 -1.45 -30.99 9.66
C ILE A 3 -2.80 -30.28 9.51
N LEU A 4 -3.51 -30.07 10.61
CA LEU A 4 -4.73 -29.27 10.60
C LEU A 4 -4.38 -27.81 10.36
N PRO A 5 -5.18 -27.07 9.57
CA PRO A 5 -5.03 -25.61 9.44
C PRO A 5 -5.10 -24.93 10.82
N GLU A 6 -4.44 -23.77 10.96
CA GLU A 6 -4.45 -23.01 12.22
C GLU A 6 -5.84 -22.47 12.54
N ASP A 7 -6.59 -22.04 11.51
CA ASP A 7 -7.96 -21.54 11.64
C ASP A 7 -8.92 -22.28 10.69
N PHE A 8 -9.97 -22.88 11.24
CA PHE A 8 -11.00 -23.58 10.47
C PHE A 8 -12.35 -23.61 11.19
N THR A 9 -13.42 -23.67 10.42
CA THR A 9 -14.78 -23.89 10.90
C THR A 9 -15.19 -25.33 10.63
N VAL A 10 -15.73 -26.02 11.64
CA VAL A 10 -16.26 -27.37 11.49
C VAL A 10 -17.69 -27.31 10.95
N GLU A 11 -17.90 -27.79 9.74
CA GLU A 11 -19.23 -27.81 9.10
C GLU A 11 -20.05 -29.05 9.47
N LYS A 12 -19.41 -30.22 9.55
CA LYS A 12 -20.07 -31.49 9.89
C LYS A 12 -19.13 -32.39 10.66
N ILE A 13 -19.67 -33.13 11.59
CA ILE A 13 -18.98 -34.19 12.32
C ILE A 13 -19.70 -35.51 12.08
N GLY A 14 -18.96 -36.52 11.65
CA GLY A 14 -19.43 -37.90 11.55
C GLY A 14 -18.68 -38.76 12.57
N ILE A 15 -19.40 -39.65 13.22
CA ILE A 15 -18.83 -40.62 14.17
C ILE A 15 -19.18 -42.02 13.67
N GLY A 16 -18.15 -42.86 13.55
CA GLY A 16 -18.31 -44.27 13.19
C GLY A 16 -17.68 -45.18 14.24
N ALA A 17 -18.37 -46.21 14.66
CA ALA A 17 -17.82 -47.29 15.46
C ALA A 17 -17.52 -48.49 14.55
N GLY A 18 -16.34 -49.05 14.67
CA GLY A 18 -15.97 -50.26 13.92
C GLY A 18 -16.81 -51.46 14.31
N LYS A 19 -16.88 -52.46 13.44
CA LYS A 19 -17.63 -53.72 13.70
C LYS A 19 -16.94 -54.66 14.68
N ARG A 20 -15.70 -54.39 15.09
CA ARG A 20 -14.96 -55.22 16.02
C ARG A 20 -15.22 -54.76 17.47
N GLN A 21 -15.45 -55.72 18.35
CA GLN A 21 -15.60 -55.45 19.77
C GLN A 21 -14.23 -55.43 20.41
N TYR A 22 -13.91 -54.33 21.08
CA TYR A 22 -12.70 -54.17 21.91
C TYR A 22 -13.16 -53.82 23.35
N GLU A 23 -12.29 -54.04 24.32
CA GLU A 23 -12.54 -53.61 25.72
C GLU A 23 -12.79 -52.08 25.82
N CYS A 24 -12.14 -51.31 24.95
CA CYS A 24 -12.44 -49.89 24.75
C CYS A 24 -13.00 -49.69 23.35
N PRO A 25 -14.16 -49.00 23.18
CA PRO A 25 -14.73 -48.76 21.87
C PRO A 25 -13.82 -47.91 20.99
N GLY A 26 -13.40 -48.47 19.85
CA GLY A 26 -12.69 -47.71 18.82
C GLY A 26 -13.67 -46.81 18.07
N ILE A 27 -13.54 -45.51 18.21
CA ILE A 27 -14.41 -44.53 17.54
C ILE A 27 -13.57 -43.76 16.54
N LEU A 28 -14.02 -43.74 15.28
CA LEU A 28 -13.48 -42.84 14.26
C LEU A 28 -14.36 -41.57 14.22
N ARG A 29 -13.75 -40.43 14.40
CA ARG A 29 -14.39 -39.12 14.18
C ARG A 29 -13.85 -38.51 12.91
N ALA A 30 -14.72 -38.27 11.94
CA ALA A 30 -14.45 -37.51 10.73
C ALA A 30 -15.05 -36.11 10.86
N MET A 31 -14.33 -35.11 10.50
CA MET A 31 -14.79 -33.71 10.48
C MET A 31 -14.63 -33.16 9.06
N LEU A 32 -15.73 -32.59 8.55
CA LEU A 32 -15.67 -31.74 7.38
C LEU A 32 -15.36 -30.33 7.88
N ILE A 33 -14.22 -29.81 7.49
CA ILE A 33 -13.76 -28.47 7.90
C ILE A 33 -13.72 -27.56 6.70
N ARG A 34 -14.01 -26.29 6.93
CA ARG A 34 -13.74 -25.18 5.99
C ARG A 34 -12.60 -24.38 6.57
N GLU A 35 -11.52 -24.22 5.79
CA GLU A 35 -10.43 -23.33 6.17
C GLU A 35 -10.91 -21.89 6.20
N SER A 36 -10.62 -21.16 7.28
CA SER A 36 -10.99 -19.75 7.44
C SER A 36 -10.23 -18.80 6.49
N GLY A 37 -9.32 -19.34 5.68
CA GLY A 37 -8.60 -18.58 4.65
C GLY A 37 -9.36 -18.38 3.33
N GLU A 38 -10.54 -19.02 3.17
CA GLU A 38 -11.48 -18.81 2.07
C GLU A 38 -12.81 -18.21 2.55
N GLU A 39 -12.79 -17.31 3.54
CA GLU A 39 -13.81 -16.30 3.43
C GLU A 39 -13.47 -15.56 2.13
N ALA A 40 -14.34 -15.73 1.15
CA ALA A 40 -14.52 -14.73 0.13
C ALA A 40 -14.77 -13.41 0.88
N SER A 41 -13.68 -12.72 1.34
CA SER A 41 -13.67 -11.30 1.23
C SER A 41 -14.11 -11.11 -0.22
N GLY A 42 -15.29 -10.53 -0.42
CA GLY A 42 -15.68 -10.04 -1.71
C GLY A 42 -14.52 -9.16 -2.17
N ASN A 43 -13.49 -9.80 -2.72
CA ASN A 43 -12.49 -9.15 -3.53
C ASN A 43 -13.33 -8.64 -4.69
N ASP A 44 -13.86 -7.44 -4.49
CA ASP A 44 -14.37 -6.66 -5.59
C ASP A 44 -13.35 -6.85 -6.70
N ALA A 45 -13.80 -7.38 -7.84
CA ALA A 45 -12.92 -7.61 -8.99
C ALA A 45 -12.10 -6.35 -9.35
N CYS A 46 -12.40 -5.25 -8.68
CA CYS A 46 -11.86 -3.91 -8.79
C CYS A 46 -10.66 -3.61 -7.87
N THR A 47 -10.33 -4.47 -6.89
CA THR A 47 -9.22 -4.25 -5.95
C THR A 47 -8.07 -5.23 -6.15
N GLU A 48 -6.88 -4.81 -5.75
CA GLU A 48 -5.65 -5.63 -5.70
C GLU A 48 -4.99 -5.43 -4.35
N ILE A 49 -4.37 -6.50 -3.82
CA ILE A 49 -3.50 -6.41 -2.66
C ILE A 49 -2.07 -6.23 -3.17
N ASP A 50 -1.40 -5.21 -2.69
CA ASP A 50 -0.01 -4.88 -3.01
C ASP A 50 0.79 -4.76 -1.71
N THR A 51 2.07 -5.08 -1.77
CA THR A 51 2.99 -4.96 -0.62
C THR A 51 3.94 -3.80 -0.85
N ILE A 52 4.12 -2.98 0.19
CA ILE A 52 4.99 -1.82 0.16
C ILE A 52 5.86 -1.78 1.43
N ILE A 53 7.05 -1.22 1.31
CA ILE A 53 7.94 -1.01 2.45
C ILE A 53 7.84 0.45 2.90
N LYS A 54 7.62 0.63 4.19
CA LYS A 54 7.70 1.91 4.88
C LYS A 54 9.05 2.01 5.59
N LEU A 55 9.77 3.08 5.30
CA LEU A 55 11.00 3.46 6.00
C LEU A 55 10.71 4.71 6.82
N GLU A 56 11.17 4.72 8.07
CA GLU A 56 11.01 5.87 8.97
C GLU A 56 12.31 6.19 9.68
N SER A 57 12.61 7.48 9.78
CA SER A 57 13.73 7.99 10.56
C SER A 57 13.39 9.28 11.29
N ASN A 58 13.83 9.40 12.54
CA ASN A 58 13.73 10.65 13.29
C ASN A 58 15.06 11.39 13.19
N ILE A 59 15.01 12.68 12.82
CA ILE A 59 16.17 13.50 12.52
C ILE A 59 16.04 14.81 13.31
N ASP A 60 16.94 15.09 14.27
CA ASP A 60 16.85 16.24 15.17
C ASP A 60 17.89 17.35 14.88
N ASP A 61 18.73 17.18 13.88
CA ASP A 61 19.84 18.08 13.56
C ASP A 61 20.01 18.31 12.04
N CYS A 62 18.93 18.24 11.26
CA CYS A 62 18.94 18.48 9.82
C CYS A 62 18.12 19.73 9.47
N THR A 63 18.58 20.52 8.51
CA THR A 63 17.88 21.72 8.02
C THR A 63 16.72 21.34 7.09
N GLY A 64 15.73 22.24 6.99
CA GLY A 64 14.62 22.05 6.04
C GLY A 64 15.09 22.01 4.57
N GLU A 65 16.14 22.76 4.23
CA GLU A 65 16.74 22.76 2.88
C GLU A 65 17.34 21.39 2.54
N THR A 66 18.10 20.82 3.48
CA THR A 66 18.65 19.46 3.33
C THR A 66 17.55 18.45 3.13
N LEU A 67 16.47 18.51 3.95
CA LEU A 67 15.32 17.61 3.80
C LEU A 67 14.62 17.80 2.45
N GLY A 68 14.49 19.03 1.95
CA GLY A 68 13.95 19.31 0.63
C GLY A 68 14.75 18.60 -0.47
N TYR A 69 16.07 18.72 -0.43
CA TYR A 69 16.96 18.04 -1.36
C TYR A 69 16.88 16.51 -1.27
N VAL A 70 16.82 15.97 -0.06
CA VAL A 70 16.62 14.52 0.16
C VAL A 70 15.32 14.03 -0.47
N MET A 71 14.24 14.80 -0.36
CA MET A 71 12.95 14.47 -0.97
C MET A 71 13.06 14.34 -2.50
N GLU A 72 13.76 15.27 -3.16
CA GLU A 72 13.98 15.21 -4.61
C GLU A 72 14.72 13.93 -4.99
N LEU A 73 15.82 13.61 -4.33
CA LEU A 73 16.60 12.40 -4.58
C LEU A 73 15.79 11.11 -4.34
N LEU A 74 14.96 11.08 -3.30
CA LEU A 74 14.13 9.92 -3.02
C LEU A 74 13.08 9.69 -4.12
N TYR A 75 12.46 10.75 -4.64
CA TYR A 75 11.52 10.64 -5.76
C TYR A 75 12.24 10.25 -7.06
N GLU A 76 13.41 10.80 -7.34
CA GLU A 76 14.22 10.40 -8.51
C GLU A 76 14.64 8.93 -8.45
N ALA A 77 14.94 8.41 -7.25
CA ALA A 77 15.24 7.00 -7.03
C ALA A 77 14.00 6.10 -7.05
N GLY A 78 12.81 6.66 -7.24
CA GLY A 78 11.56 5.95 -7.43
C GLY A 78 10.75 5.70 -6.16
N ALA A 79 10.92 6.50 -5.10
CA ALA A 79 10.01 6.45 -3.95
C ALA A 79 8.56 6.63 -4.43
N ARG A 80 7.66 5.82 -3.86
CA ARG A 80 6.22 5.95 -4.11
C ARG A 80 5.65 7.19 -3.47
N GLU A 81 6.15 7.47 -2.28
CA GLU A 81 5.84 8.64 -1.48
C GLU A 81 7.01 8.91 -0.55
N ALA A 82 7.29 10.16 -0.31
CA ALA A 82 8.20 10.62 0.72
C ALA A 82 7.63 11.89 1.33
N ASN A 83 7.65 11.98 2.65
CA ASN A 83 7.21 13.16 3.39
C ASN A 83 7.98 13.28 4.70
N TYR A 84 7.94 14.46 5.32
CA TYR A 84 8.44 14.65 6.66
C TYR A 84 7.48 15.49 7.49
N MET A 85 7.40 15.18 8.78
CA MET A 85 6.54 15.84 9.75
C MET A 85 7.35 16.34 10.93
N PRO A 86 7.03 17.53 11.50
CA PRO A 86 7.66 17.99 12.71
C PRO A 86 7.22 17.13 13.91
N VAL A 87 8.17 16.75 14.73
CA VAL A 87 7.96 15.96 15.94
C VAL A 87 8.82 16.49 17.08
N PHE A 88 8.46 16.18 18.32
CA PHE A 88 9.31 16.40 19.47
C PHE A 88 9.87 15.07 19.97
N MET A 89 11.18 15.00 20.09
CA MET A 89 11.89 13.83 20.58
C MET A 89 12.22 13.95 22.08
N LYS A 90 12.90 12.93 22.63
CA LYS A 90 13.43 12.95 24.01
C LYS A 90 14.19 14.27 24.28
N LYS A 91 14.16 14.73 25.52
CA LYS A 91 14.73 16.02 25.93
C LYS A 91 14.08 17.24 25.27
N ASN A 92 12.82 17.08 24.81
CA ASN A 92 12.02 18.13 24.17
C ASN A 92 12.72 18.76 22.94
N ARG A 93 13.46 17.97 22.16
CA ARG A 93 14.13 18.45 20.95
C ARG A 93 13.16 18.49 19.77
N PRO A 94 13.00 19.63 19.10
CA PRO A 94 12.33 19.67 17.79
C PRO A 94 13.08 18.76 16.79
N ALA A 95 12.35 18.02 15.99
CA ALA A 95 12.90 17.07 15.05
C ALA A 95 11.95 16.85 13.88
N TRP A 96 12.40 16.07 12.90
CA TRP A 96 11.62 15.66 11.75
C TRP A 96 11.47 14.14 11.74
N LEU A 97 10.26 13.67 11.52
CA LEU A 97 10.00 12.28 11.17
C LEU A 97 9.97 12.18 9.64
N LEU A 98 11.02 11.66 9.04
CA LEU A 98 11.05 11.31 7.63
C LEU A 98 10.36 9.97 7.43
N THR A 99 9.40 9.91 6.51
CA THR A 99 8.71 8.68 6.09
C THR A 99 8.85 8.51 4.58
N VAL A 100 9.23 7.30 4.15
CA VAL A 100 9.38 6.95 2.74
C VAL A 100 8.63 5.65 2.47
N LEU A 101 7.80 5.62 1.42
CA LEU A 101 7.15 4.42 0.91
C LEU A 101 7.82 4.01 -0.41
N CYS A 102 8.27 2.77 -0.50
CA CYS A 102 8.95 2.26 -1.68
C CYS A 102 8.66 0.77 -1.89
N LYS A 103 8.96 0.27 -3.09
CA LYS A 103 8.95 -1.17 -3.33
C LYS A 103 10.15 -1.84 -2.65
N LYS A 104 10.04 -3.13 -2.41
CA LYS A 104 11.09 -3.93 -1.75
C LYS A 104 12.45 -3.83 -2.44
N GLU A 105 12.46 -3.81 -3.77
CA GLU A 105 13.68 -3.71 -4.59
C GLU A 105 14.39 -2.36 -4.45
N GLN A 106 13.66 -1.32 -4.05
CA GLN A 106 14.18 0.05 -3.93
C GLN A 106 14.72 0.38 -2.54
N VAL A 107 14.47 -0.47 -1.54
CA VAL A 107 14.83 -0.21 -0.14
C VAL A 107 16.29 0.17 0.02
N SER A 108 17.21 -0.59 -0.57
CA SER A 108 18.65 -0.32 -0.45
C SER A 108 19.04 1.04 -1.00
N ALA A 109 18.46 1.47 -2.14
CA ALA A 109 18.71 2.77 -2.73
C ALA A 109 18.18 3.91 -1.84
N MET A 110 16.96 3.74 -1.29
CA MET A 110 16.37 4.72 -0.36
C MET A 110 17.23 4.88 0.91
N GLU A 111 17.64 3.77 1.51
CA GLU A 111 18.47 3.80 2.71
C GLU A 111 19.83 4.46 2.47
N GLN A 112 20.47 4.21 1.32
CA GLN A 112 21.72 4.87 0.94
C GLN A 112 21.56 6.37 0.83
N ILE A 113 20.48 6.85 0.21
CA ILE A 113 20.20 8.29 0.11
C ILE A 113 20.02 8.88 1.51
N ILE A 114 19.15 8.25 2.33
CA ILE A 114 18.85 8.75 3.67
C ILE A 114 20.12 8.82 4.55
N PHE A 115 20.94 7.78 4.57
CA PHE A 115 22.17 7.78 5.37
C PHE A 115 23.24 8.74 4.85
N ARG A 116 23.32 8.96 3.55
CA ARG A 116 24.31 9.83 2.96
C ARG A 116 23.98 11.32 3.12
N GLU A 117 22.69 11.66 2.96
CA GLU A 117 22.24 13.05 2.86
C GLU A 117 21.63 13.57 4.17
N THR A 118 21.43 12.73 5.19
CA THR A 118 20.93 13.14 6.50
C THR A 118 21.90 12.77 7.61
N THR A 119 21.62 13.26 8.81
CA THR A 119 22.40 12.95 10.01
C THR A 119 21.91 11.69 10.75
N THR A 120 20.87 11.03 10.23
CA THR A 120 20.32 9.84 10.89
C THR A 120 21.30 8.68 10.92
N ILE A 121 21.32 7.96 12.03
CA ILE A 121 22.12 6.74 12.23
C ILE A 121 21.26 5.47 12.23
N GLY A 122 19.96 5.60 12.01
CA GLY A 122 19.05 4.44 12.04
C GLY A 122 17.75 4.69 11.29
N ILE A 123 17.31 3.66 10.56
CA ILE A 123 16.07 3.64 9.79
C ILE A 123 15.23 2.47 10.28
N ARG A 124 13.97 2.73 10.65
CA ARG A 124 12.98 1.69 10.93
C ARG A 124 12.38 1.23 9.62
N ARG A 125 12.20 -0.08 9.48
CA ARG A 125 11.62 -0.69 8.27
C ARG A 125 10.39 -1.50 8.65
N GLN A 126 9.32 -1.32 7.92
CA GLN A 126 8.08 -2.08 8.07
C GLN A 126 7.55 -2.49 6.71
N GLU A 127 7.26 -3.77 6.54
CA GLU A 127 6.52 -4.29 5.41
C GLU A 127 5.02 -4.12 5.69
N MET A 128 4.27 -3.61 4.72
CA MET A 128 2.84 -3.31 4.87
C MET A 128 2.09 -3.81 3.64
N GLU A 129 0.96 -4.44 3.89
CA GLU A 129 -0.03 -4.71 2.85
C GLU A 129 -0.91 -3.48 2.65
N ARG A 130 -1.31 -3.24 1.43
CA ARG A 130 -2.29 -2.22 1.09
C ARG A 130 -3.26 -2.73 0.04
N THR A 131 -4.52 -2.33 0.17
CA THR A 131 -5.54 -2.54 -0.84
C THR A 131 -5.52 -1.36 -1.80
N ILE A 132 -5.43 -1.62 -3.10
CA ILE A 132 -5.43 -0.60 -4.15
C ILE A 132 -6.57 -0.89 -5.14
N LEU A 133 -7.17 0.16 -5.67
CA LEU A 133 -8.10 0.01 -6.79
C LEU A 133 -7.31 -0.27 -8.06
N LYS A 134 -7.82 -1.19 -8.88
CA LYS A 134 -7.34 -1.37 -10.25
C LYS A 134 -7.52 -0.06 -11.00
N ARG A 135 -6.50 0.33 -11.74
CA ARG A 135 -6.49 1.59 -12.47
C ARG A 135 -5.91 1.42 -13.85
N GLU A 136 -6.49 2.10 -14.78
CA GLU A 136 -5.96 2.22 -16.14
C GLU A 136 -5.76 3.68 -16.53
N LYS A 137 -4.88 3.91 -17.50
CA LYS A 137 -4.72 5.24 -18.09
C LYS A 137 -5.60 5.33 -19.31
N ARG A 138 -6.39 6.39 -19.39
CA ARG A 138 -7.19 6.74 -20.57
C ARG A 138 -6.90 8.18 -20.99
N THR A 139 -7.09 8.46 -22.29
CA THR A 139 -7.08 9.82 -22.81
C THR A 139 -8.52 10.25 -23.04
N VAL A 140 -8.91 11.34 -22.41
CA VAL A 140 -10.25 11.96 -22.58
C VAL A 140 -10.10 13.20 -23.42
N THR A 141 -10.95 13.33 -24.46
CA THR A 141 -11.00 14.53 -25.30
C THR A 141 -11.96 15.54 -24.68
N THR A 142 -11.46 16.73 -24.37
CA THR A 142 -12.24 17.85 -23.86
C THR A 142 -12.28 18.98 -24.89
N PRO A 143 -13.14 19.98 -24.73
CA PRO A 143 -13.14 21.16 -25.60
C PRO A 143 -11.81 21.93 -25.63
N LEU A 144 -10.98 21.78 -24.59
CA LEU A 144 -9.67 22.42 -24.48
C LEU A 144 -8.51 21.56 -25.05
N GLY A 145 -8.77 20.29 -25.31
CA GLY A 145 -7.78 19.33 -25.81
C GLY A 145 -7.83 17.99 -25.07
N ASN A 146 -6.85 17.15 -25.35
CA ASN A 146 -6.77 15.82 -24.75
C ASN A 146 -6.14 15.89 -23.35
N VAL A 147 -6.75 15.15 -22.41
CA VAL A 147 -6.30 15.01 -21.02
C VAL A 147 -6.06 13.54 -20.72
N GLU A 148 -4.90 13.21 -20.19
CA GLU A 148 -4.65 11.90 -19.60
C GLU A 148 -5.32 11.82 -18.24
N VAL A 149 -6.06 10.73 -18.01
CA VAL A 149 -6.78 10.48 -16.76
C VAL A 149 -6.45 9.07 -16.25
N LYS A 150 -6.39 8.93 -14.95
CA LYS A 150 -6.46 7.62 -14.30
C LYS A 150 -7.92 7.28 -14.08
N VAL A 151 -8.34 6.12 -14.52
CA VAL A 151 -9.70 5.61 -14.30
C VAL A 151 -9.61 4.45 -13.32
N CYS A 152 -10.35 4.56 -12.22
CA CYS A 152 -10.52 3.49 -11.25
C CYS A 152 -11.98 3.04 -11.26
N THR A 153 -12.21 1.75 -11.12
CA THR A 153 -13.56 1.19 -10.99
C THR A 153 -13.76 0.70 -9.55
N PHE A 154 -14.85 1.11 -8.94
CA PHE A 154 -15.26 0.61 -7.63
C PHE A 154 -16.80 0.56 -7.58
N ASP A 155 -17.35 -0.55 -7.07
CA ASP A 155 -18.80 -0.80 -6.97
C ASP A 155 -19.56 -0.53 -8.28
N GLY A 156 -18.98 -0.96 -9.41
CA GLY A 156 -19.55 -0.80 -10.75
C GLY A 156 -19.54 0.63 -11.31
N GLN A 157 -18.93 1.58 -10.58
CA GLN A 157 -18.79 2.98 -11.01
C GLN A 157 -17.34 3.29 -11.41
N GLU A 158 -17.18 4.10 -12.46
CA GLU A 158 -15.88 4.62 -12.87
C GLU A 158 -15.62 5.99 -12.25
N TYR A 159 -14.41 6.16 -11.73
CA TYR A 159 -13.90 7.40 -11.16
C TYR A 159 -12.73 7.88 -11.98
N TYR A 160 -12.77 9.13 -12.40
CA TYR A 160 -11.80 9.75 -13.30
C TYR A 160 -10.92 10.73 -12.52
N TYR A 161 -9.61 10.55 -12.57
CA TYR A 161 -8.62 11.39 -11.91
C TYR A 161 -7.67 11.97 -12.95
N PRO A 162 -7.84 13.24 -13.34
CA PRO A 162 -6.96 13.90 -14.29
C PRO A 162 -5.49 13.88 -13.82
N GLU A 163 -4.57 13.55 -14.73
CA GLU A 163 -3.15 13.58 -14.44
C GLU A 163 -2.64 15.01 -14.36
N TYR A 164 -1.93 15.36 -13.27
CA TYR A 164 -1.46 16.71 -13.00
C TYR A 164 -0.73 17.35 -14.18
N GLU A 165 0.27 16.64 -14.75
CA GLU A 165 1.06 17.17 -15.87
C GLU A 165 0.21 17.42 -17.12
N SER A 166 -0.83 16.63 -17.34
CA SER A 166 -1.73 16.79 -18.46
C SER A 166 -2.61 18.04 -18.30
N VAL A 167 -3.16 18.24 -17.11
CA VAL A 167 -3.92 19.45 -16.77
C VAL A 167 -3.04 20.70 -16.82
N LYS A 168 -1.84 20.65 -16.24
CA LYS A 168 -0.87 21.75 -16.26
C LYS A 168 -0.55 22.21 -17.68
N LYS A 169 -0.26 21.26 -18.59
CA LYS A 169 0.00 21.59 -20.02
C LYS A 169 -1.18 22.30 -20.69
N LEU A 170 -2.41 21.89 -20.36
CA LEU A 170 -3.60 22.59 -20.87
C LEU A 170 -3.73 24.00 -20.30
N CYS A 171 -3.48 24.20 -19.02
CA CYS A 171 -3.47 25.52 -18.39
C CYS A 171 -2.45 26.45 -19.06
N GLU A 172 -1.22 25.97 -19.27
CA GLU A 172 -0.14 26.71 -19.93
C GLU A 172 -0.52 27.09 -21.39
N LYS A 173 -1.21 26.20 -22.11
CA LYS A 173 -1.63 26.40 -23.49
C LYS A 173 -2.83 27.33 -23.63
N THR A 174 -3.77 27.28 -22.69
CA THR A 174 -5.07 27.97 -22.80
C THR A 174 -5.16 29.24 -21.97
N GLY A 175 -4.30 29.40 -20.97
CA GLY A 175 -4.40 30.49 -19.99
C GLY A 175 -5.52 30.32 -18.96
N ILE A 176 -6.23 29.19 -18.99
CA ILE A 176 -7.34 28.88 -18.05
C ILE A 176 -6.76 28.40 -16.73
N SER A 177 -7.41 28.71 -15.62
CA SER A 177 -6.94 28.30 -14.30
C SER A 177 -6.94 26.79 -14.12
N TYR A 178 -6.01 26.27 -13.32
CA TYR A 178 -5.92 24.83 -13.03
C TYR A 178 -7.24 24.28 -12.46
N LYS A 179 -7.89 25.03 -11.57
CA LYS A 179 -9.15 24.64 -10.96
C LYS A 179 -10.28 24.46 -11.99
N GLU A 180 -10.37 25.36 -12.96
CA GLU A 180 -11.38 25.28 -14.01
C GLU A 180 -11.13 24.10 -14.95
N VAL A 181 -9.89 23.92 -15.40
CA VAL A 181 -9.52 22.79 -16.27
C VAL A 181 -9.72 21.45 -15.56
N TYR A 182 -9.43 21.37 -14.25
CA TYR A 182 -9.57 20.14 -13.47
C TYR A 182 -11.03 19.70 -13.27
N HIS A 183 -11.97 20.64 -13.22
CA HIS A 183 -13.40 20.36 -12.98
C HIS A 183 -14.25 20.31 -14.26
N MET A 184 -13.65 20.38 -15.41
CA MET A 184 -14.33 20.17 -16.70
C MET A 184 -14.56 18.69 -16.98
#